data_e46f3b2fb76489964f6be57449324ac4
#
_entry.id   e46f3b2fb76489964f6be57449324ac4
#
_cell.length_a   1.000
_cell.length_b   1.000
_cell.length_c   1.000
_cell.angle_alpha   90.00
_cell.angle_beta   90.00
_cell.angle_gamma   90.00
#
_symmetry.space_group_name_H-M   'P 1'
#
loop_
_entity.id
_entity.type
_entity.pdbx_description
1 polymer ?
#
loop_
_entity_poly.entity_id
_entity_poly.type
_entity_poly.pdbx_seq_one_letter_code
_entity_poly.pdbx_strand_id
1 'polypeptide(L)'
;MITSVLVANRGEIACRVFRTCREAGIRTVAVHSDADETALHVRLADAAVRLPGTASADTYLRGDLIVKAAVAAGADAVHPGYGFLSENADFARAVTDAGLTWIGPPPEAIEAMASKTRAKELLGIAPLDRVTEADLPVLVKAAAGGGGRGMRVVRRLADLDDALTAARAEAVSAFGDGEVFVEPYVENGRHVEVQILADTHGTVWALGTRDCSLQRRHQKVIEEAPAPGLNPRLDAELRETAVRAARSVSYVGAGTVEFLVDAHGRAHFLEMNTRLQVEHPVTEAVFGVDLVALQLRVAEGHALETDPPPARGHAVEARLYAEDPAHGWAPQTGRLHRLAVPDGIRLDTGCTDGDEIGVHYDPMLAKAVAHAPTRAEAVRRLAGALERAAVHGPVTNRDLLVRSLRHEEFASARMDTGFYDRHLADLTAPAPDPLAPLAAALADAHGRSRFGGWRNVPSQPQVKRYTMAGEEHEARYRHTRTGLTADGVRVVHADARLVVLEADGVRHRYEVARYGDQVHVGATRLTALPRFPDPTAQHAPGSLLAPMPGTVVRVAEGLTEGASVEAGQPLLWLEAMKMEHRITAPATGTLTALKAVPGQQVTVGSLLAVVQAT
;
A
#
# COMPACT_ATOMS: atom_id res chain seq x y z
N MET A 1 12.55 14.89 -29.74
CA MET A 1 13.29 13.92 -28.89
C MET A 1 13.37 14.51 -27.48
N ILE A 2 12.91 13.77 -26.50
CA ILE A 2 12.90 14.17 -25.08
C ILE A 2 14.31 13.97 -24.51
N THR A 3 14.89 14.99 -23.90
CA THR A 3 16.23 14.96 -23.31
C THR A 3 16.21 15.14 -21.78
N SER A 4 15.09 15.65 -21.24
CA SER A 4 14.92 15.88 -19.82
C SER A 4 13.46 15.69 -19.39
N VAL A 5 13.22 14.88 -18.38
CA VAL A 5 11.87 14.58 -17.86
C VAL A 5 11.76 15.02 -16.41
N LEU A 6 10.77 15.87 -16.10
CA LEU A 6 10.31 16.08 -14.74
C LEU A 6 9.24 15.03 -14.40
N VAL A 7 9.39 14.35 -13.26
CA VAL A 7 8.36 13.45 -12.74
C VAL A 7 7.51 14.20 -11.72
N ALA A 8 6.24 14.46 -12.07
CA ALA A 8 5.27 15.16 -11.23
C ALA A 8 4.70 14.23 -10.14
N ASN A 9 5.58 13.55 -9.43
CA ASN A 9 5.24 12.54 -8.44
C ASN A 9 6.39 12.33 -7.45
N ARG A 10 6.25 11.37 -6.54
CA ARG A 10 7.20 11.04 -5.49
C ARG A 10 7.38 9.54 -5.29
N GLY A 11 8.30 9.19 -4.40
CA GLY A 11 8.44 7.83 -3.88
C GLY A 11 8.77 6.79 -4.95
N GLU A 12 8.12 5.64 -4.87
CA GLU A 12 8.41 4.48 -5.72
C GLU A 12 8.28 4.79 -7.21
N ILE A 13 7.17 5.43 -7.62
CA ILE A 13 6.93 5.67 -9.06
C ILE A 13 7.91 6.67 -9.65
N ALA A 14 8.35 7.68 -8.89
CA ALA A 14 9.39 8.59 -9.37
C ALA A 14 10.72 7.84 -9.56
N CYS A 15 11.11 6.99 -8.62
CA CYS A 15 12.30 6.13 -8.75
C CYS A 15 12.19 5.19 -9.96
N ARG A 16 10.99 4.62 -10.18
CA ARG A 16 10.70 3.73 -11.30
C ARG A 16 10.87 4.43 -12.65
N VAL A 17 10.29 5.61 -12.79
CA VAL A 17 10.42 6.42 -14.03
C VAL A 17 11.87 6.86 -14.24
N PHE A 18 12.56 7.32 -13.21
CA PHE A 18 13.96 7.74 -13.31
C PHE A 18 14.89 6.61 -13.75
N ARG A 19 14.64 5.37 -13.34
CA ARG A 19 15.41 4.22 -13.80
C ARG A 19 15.36 4.10 -15.32
N THR A 20 14.16 4.11 -15.91
CA THR A 20 13.98 4.03 -17.36
C THR A 20 14.57 5.25 -18.09
N CYS A 21 14.36 6.45 -17.56
CA CYS A 21 14.95 7.67 -18.16
C CYS A 21 16.47 7.58 -18.21
N ARG A 22 17.14 7.13 -17.14
CA ARG A 22 18.58 6.95 -17.09
C ARG A 22 19.09 5.91 -18.08
N GLU A 23 18.41 4.77 -18.18
CA GLU A 23 18.73 3.71 -19.15
C GLU A 23 18.61 4.22 -20.57
N ALA A 24 17.68 5.15 -20.83
CA ALA A 24 17.50 5.83 -22.11
C ALA A 24 18.43 7.05 -22.33
N GLY A 25 19.27 7.42 -21.35
CA GLY A 25 20.12 8.61 -21.43
C GLY A 25 19.37 9.93 -21.29
N ILE A 26 18.17 9.92 -20.71
CA ILE A 26 17.32 11.09 -20.46
C ILE A 26 17.59 11.64 -19.08
N ARG A 27 17.83 12.95 -18.97
CA ARG A 27 18.02 13.66 -17.71
C ARG A 27 16.73 13.65 -16.87
N THR A 28 16.88 13.51 -15.55
CA THR A 28 15.77 13.37 -14.62
C THR A 28 15.65 14.57 -13.67
N VAL A 29 14.44 15.05 -13.47
CA VAL A 29 14.12 16.14 -12.54
C VAL A 29 13.06 15.67 -11.54
N ALA A 30 13.40 15.72 -10.25
CA ALA A 30 12.44 15.46 -9.17
C ALA A 30 11.76 16.75 -8.72
N VAL A 31 10.56 16.63 -8.21
CA VAL A 31 9.95 17.62 -7.30
C VAL A 31 9.82 17.01 -5.92
N HIS A 32 9.93 17.82 -4.87
CA HIS A 32 9.80 17.32 -3.50
C HIS A 32 9.19 18.34 -2.56
N SER A 33 8.39 17.86 -1.63
CA SER A 33 7.92 18.63 -0.46
C SER A 33 9.02 18.74 0.60
N ASP A 34 8.78 19.53 1.65
CA ASP A 34 9.71 19.62 2.78
C ASP A 34 9.86 18.27 3.51
N ALA A 35 8.81 17.45 3.55
CA ALA A 35 8.87 16.12 4.15
C ALA A 35 9.67 15.10 3.32
N ASP A 36 9.85 15.35 2.03
CA ASP A 36 10.58 14.48 1.10
C ASP A 36 11.98 14.97 0.74
N GLU A 37 12.51 16.01 1.40
CA GLU A 37 13.80 16.62 1.05
C GLU A 37 14.95 15.58 0.93
N THR A 38 14.94 14.57 1.77
CA THR A 38 15.94 13.50 1.79
C THR A 38 15.48 12.19 1.18
N ALA A 39 14.29 12.16 0.56
CA ALA A 39 13.70 10.94 0.01
C ALA A 39 14.54 10.34 -1.13
N LEU A 40 14.40 9.02 -1.34
CA LEU A 40 15.20 8.28 -2.33
C LEU A 40 15.08 8.87 -3.73
N HIS A 41 13.87 9.26 -4.18
CA HIS A 41 13.67 9.83 -5.52
C HIS A 41 14.40 11.16 -5.71
N VAL A 42 14.54 11.98 -4.66
CA VAL A 42 15.31 13.23 -4.70
C VAL A 42 16.80 12.95 -4.87
N ARG A 43 17.31 11.96 -4.14
CA ARG A 43 18.72 11.53 -4.21
C ARG A 43 19.08 10.88 -5.56
N LEU A 44 18.09 10.26 -6.21
CA LEU A 44 18.29 9.60 -7.49
C LEU A 44 18.20 10.55 -8.69
N ALA A 45 17.50 11.64 -8.62
CA ALA A 45 17.34 12.57 -9.73
C ALA A 45 18.62 13.37 -10.04
N ASP A 46 18.79 13.78 -11.30
CA ASP A 46 19.90 14.65 -11.71
C ASP A 46 19.73 16.10 -11.23
N ALA A 47 18.46 16.52 -11.05
CA ALA A 47 18.09 17.79 -10.42
C ALA A 47 16.82 17.62 -9.60
N ALA A 48 16.62 18.45 -8.59
CA ALA A 48 15.43 18.45 -7.76
C ALA A 48 14.96 19.88 -7.48
N VAL A 49 13.63 20.07 -7.46
CA VAL A 49 13.00 21.35 -7.19
C VAL A 49 12.08 21.22 -5.98
N ARG A 50 12.29 22.07 -4.99
CA ARG A 50 11.46 22.11 -3.78
C ARG A 50 10.08 22.70 -4.08
N LEU A 51 9.03 22.03 -3.61
CA LEU A 51 7.67 22.53 -3.49
C LEU A 51 7.45 22.89 -2.01
N PRO A 52 7.27 24.18 -1.65
CA PRO A 52 7.19 24.59 -0.24
C PRO A 52 5.97 23.98 0.46
N GLY A 53 6.17 23.38 1.62
CA GLY A 53 5.13 22.74 2.43
C GLY A 53 5.30 21.24 2.54
N THR A 54 4.41 20.61 3.31
CA THR A 54 4.41 19.16 3.58
C THR A 54 3.14 18.46 3.10
N ALA A 55 1.98 19.13 3.16
CA ALA A 55 0.72 18.55 2.72
C ALA A 55 0.67 18.40 1.20
N SER A 56 0.03 17.35 0.70
CA SER A 56 -0.14 17.13 -0.74
C SER A 56 -0.86 18.30 -1.43
N ALA A 57 -1.84 18.92 -0.75
CA ALA A 57 -2.59 20.06 -1.26
C ALA A 57 -1.72 21.31 -1.51
N ASP A 58 -0.64 21.47 -0.74
CA ASP A 58 0.28 22.60 -0.87
C ASP A 58 1.44 22.32 -1.85
N THR A 59 1.64 21.05 -2.22
CA THR A 59 2.81 20.57 -2.95
C THR A 59 2.45 19.76 -4.21
N TYR A 60 2.32 18.47 -4.12
CA TYR A 60 2.12 17.55 -5.26
C TYR A 60 0.76 17.72 -5.97
N LEU A 61 -0.20 18.42 -5.39
CA LEU A 61 -1.47 18.79 -6.02
C LEU A 61 -1.47 20.22 -6.57
N ARG A 62 -0.34 20.94 -6.50
CA ARG A 62 -0.14 22.29 -7.04
C ARG A 62 0.46 22.22 -8.44
N GLY A 63 -0.38 21.96 -9.44
CA GLY A 63 0.02 21.89 -10.85
C GLY A 63 0.77 23.12 -11.34
N ASP A 64 0.38 24.31 -10.87
CA ASP A 64 1.04 25.59 -11.17
C ASP A 64 2.51 25.63 -10.69
N LEU A 65 2.79 25.09 -9.49
CA LEU A 65 4.15 25.00 -8.96
C LEU A 65 4.98 23.97 -9.71
N ILE A 66 4.36 22.83 -10.08
CA ILE A 66 5.04 21.75 -10.80
C ILE A 66 5.42 22.21 -12.21
N VAL A 67 4.53 22.89 -12.95
CA VAL A 67 4.85 23.45 -14.26
C VAL A 67 5.98 24.48 -14.16
N LYS A 68 5.93 25.40 -13.19
CA LYS A 68 7.03 26.35 -12.93
C LYS A 68 8.35 25.63 -12.63
N ALA A 69 8.32 24.55 -11.84
CA ALA A 69 9.49 23.75 -11.54
C ALA A 69 10.08 23.11 -12.80
N ALA A 70 9.23 22.58 -13.70
CA ALA A 70 9.66 21.96 -14.96
C ALA A 70 10.38 22.98 -15.86
N VAL A 71 9.77 24.15 -16.05
CA VAL A 71 10.36 25.24 -16.85
C VAL A 71 11.67 25.72 -16.22
N ALA A 72 11.70 25.96 -14.91
CA ALA A 72 12.90 26.44 -14.22
C ALA A 72 14.06 25.44 -14.25
N ALA A 73 13.76 24.14 -14.22
CA ALA A 73 14.77 23.09 -14.32
C ALA A 73 15.21 22.76 -15.76
N GLY A 74 14.57 23.37 -16.76
CA GLY A 74 14.82 23.09 -18.17
C GLY A 74 14.44 21.69 -18.57
N ALA A 75 13.32 21.17 -18.07
CA ALA A 75 12.74 19.92 -18.53
C ALA A 75 12.03 20.09 -19.87
N ASP A 76 12.06 19.07 -20.73
CA ASP A 76 11.35 19.06 -22.01
C ASP A 76 9.96 18.44 -21.87
N ALA A 77 9.81 17.55 -20.88
CA ALA A 77 8.61 16.75 -20.70
C ALA A 77 8.25 16.55 -19.23
N VAL A 78 6.98 16.25 -19.00
CA VAL A 78 6.44 15.93 -17.66
C VAL A 78 5.79 14.54 -17.69
N HIS A 79 6.25 13.66 -16.79
CA HIS A 79 5.62 12.36 -16.54
C HIS A 79 4.82 12.43 -15.23
N PRO A 80 3.50 12.19 -15.25
CA PRO A 80 2.67 12.34 -14.05
C PRO A 80 2.78 11.18 -13.06
N GLY A 81 3.33 10.03 -13.45
CA GLY A 81 3.28 8.81 -12.66
C GLY A 81 1.86 8.28 -12.50
N TYR A 82 1.46 7.98 -11.26
CA TYR A 82 0.10 7.61 -10.88
C TYR A 82 -0.33 8.33 -9.60
N GLY A 83 -1.65 8.50 -9.36
CA GLY A 83 -2.17 9.32 -8.27
C GLY A 83 -1.90 10.82 -8.47
N PHE A 84 -2.08 11.62 -7.43
CA PHE A 84 -1.96 13.09 -7.49
C PHE A 84 -2.66 13.72 -8.70
N LEU A 85 -1.91 14.31 -9.62
CA LEU A 85 -2.42 15.00 -10.82
C LEU A 85 -2.39 14.14 -12.09
N SER A 86 -2.13 12.83 -11.99
CA SER A 86 -1.99 11.98 -13.18
C SER A 86 -3.27 11.82 -14.01
N GLU A 87 -4.44 12.06 -13.42
CA GLU A 87 -5.76 12.03 -14.08
C GLU A 87 -6.44 13.40 -14.04
N ASN A 88 -5.64 14.48 -13.98
CA ASN A 88 -6.14 15.85 -14.01
C ASN A 88 -5.92 16.49 -15.37
N ALA A 89 -7.03 16.72 -16.10
CA ALA A 89 -6.99 17.27 -17.46
C ALA A 89 -6.46 18.70 -17.51
N ASP A 90 -6.79 19.54 -16.52
CA ASP A 90 -6.30 20.93 -16.45
C ASP A 90 -4.80 20.99 -16.23
N PHE A 91 -4.24 20.07 -15.45
CA PHE A 91 -2.79 19.95 -15.29
C PHE A 91 -2.12 19.51 -16.60
N ALA A 92 -2.70 18.54 -17.32
CA ALA A 92 -2.18 18.13 -18.63
C ALA A 92 -2.17 19.29 -19.62
N ARG A 93 -3.25 20.11 -19.67
CA ARG A 93 -3.31 21.35 -20.47
C ARG A 93 -2.25 22.35 -20.05
N ALA A 94 -2.13 22.61 -18.74
CA ALA A 94 -1.14 23.56 -18.24
C ALA A 94 0.31 23.18 -18.60
N VAL A 95 0.62 21.88 -18.65
CA VAL A 95 1.92 21.37 -19.12
C VAL A 95 2.10 21.66 -20.60
N THR A 96 1.12 21.34 -21.45
CA THR A 96 1.22 21.57 -22.90
C THR A 96 1.21 23.06 -23.24
N ASP A 97 0.43 23.88 -22.57
CA ASP A 97 0.39 25.34 -22.75
C ASP A 97 1.72 26.00 -22.37
N ALA A 98 2.47 25.41 -21.45
CA ALA A 98 3.83 25.84 -21.12
C ALA A 98 4.90 25.43 -22.15
N GLY A 99 4.51 24.75 -23.24
CA GLY A 99 5.40 24.27 -24.29
C GLY A 99 6.16 22.98 -23.92
N LEU A 100 5.72 22.26 -22.89
CA LEU A 100 6.30 21.01 -22.43
C LEU A 100 5.55 19.81 -23.02
N THR A 101 6.23 18.70 -23.23
CA THR A 101 5.60 17.45 -23.66
C THR A 101 4.93 16.78 -22.47
N TRP A 102 3.62 16.54 -22.56
CA TRP A 102 2.87 15.73 -21.61
C TRP A 102 3.04 14.24 -21.95
N ILE A 103 3.55 13.44 -20.99
CA ILE A 103 3.71 11.98 -21.15
C ILE A 103 2.47 11.30 -20.57
N GLY A 104 1.41 11.25 -21.35
CA GLY A 104 0.11 10.72 -20.94
C GLY A 104 -0.95 10.93 -22.01
N PRO A 105 -2.22 10.59 -21.71
CA PRO A 105 -3.32 10.74 -22.66
C PRO A 105 -3.71 12.21 -22.87
N PRO A 106 -4.38 12.52 -24.00
CA PRO A 106 -4.92 13.85 -24.24
C PRO A 106 -5.88 14.30 -23.11
N PRO A 107 -5.89 15.60 -22.75
CA PRO A 107 -6.79 16.11 -21.71
C PRO A 107 -8.26 15.74 -21.94
N GLU A 108 -8.72 15.73 -23.19
CA GLU A 108 -10.09 15.37 -23.56
C GLU A 108 -10.43 13.90 -23.26
N ALA A 109 -9.45 13.00 -23.39
CA ALA A 109 -9.60 11.60 -23.02
C ALA A 109 -9.65 11.42 -21.49
N ILE A 110 -8.86 12.20 -20.74
CA ILE A 110 -8.93 12.23 -19.27
C ILE A 110 -10.33 12.68 -18.83
N GLU A 111 -10.83 13.79 -19.35
CA GLU A 111 -12.16 14.30 -19.01
C GLU A 111 -13.30 13.34 -19.37
N ALA A 112 -13.22 12.74 -20.56
CA ALA A 112 -14.25 11.80 -21.02
C ALA A 112 -14.35 10.56 -20.12
N MET A 113 -13.23 10.08 -19.59
CA MET A 113 -13.16 8.89 -18.74
C MET A 113 -13.29 9.20 -17.25
N ALA A 114 -13.13 10.45 -16.82
CA ALA A 114 -13.32 10.87 -15.43
C ALA A 114 -14.78 10.71 -14.96
N SER A 115 -15.76 10.91 -15.86
CA SER A 115 -17.17 10.64 -15.58
C SER A 115 -17.51 9.20 -15.91
N LYS A 116 -17.88 8.43 -14.88
CA LYS A 116 -18.25 7.01 -15.01
C LYS A 116 -19.51 6.82 -15.87
N THR A 117 -20.45 7.75 -15.79
CA THR A 117 -21.66 7.77 -16.63
C THR A 117 -21.29 7.96 -18.09
N ARG A 118 -20.49 8.97 -18.40
CA ARG A 118 -20.04 9.24 -19.79
C ARG A 118 -19.20 8.10 -20.35
N ALA A 119 -18.31 7.51 -19.56
CA ALA A 119 -17.51 6.36 -19.98
C ALA A 119 -18.38 5.16 -20.36
N LYS A 120 -19.44 4.89 -19.58
CA LYS A 120 -20.43 3.83 -19.88
C LYS A 120 -21.25 4.13 -21.13
N GLU A 121 -21.71 5.35 -21.31
CA GLU A 121 -22.41 5.78 -22.51
C GLU A 121 -21.58 5.59 -23.78
N LEU A 122 -20.29 5.97 -23.74
CA LEU A 122 -19.34 5.76 -24.86
C LEU A 122 -19.16 4.29 -25.22
N LEU A 123 -19.33 3.39 -24.24
CA LEU A 123 -19.28 1.93 -24.46
C LEU A 123 -20.64 1.31 -24.79
N GLY A 124 -21.72 2.11 -24.83
CA GLY A 124 -23.07 1.63 -25.04
C GLY A 124 -23.64 0.87 -23.85
N ILE A 125 -23.14 1.11 -22.64
CA ILE A 125 -23.59 0.50 -21.41
C ILE A 125 -24.61 1.45 -20.76
N ALA A 126 -25.89 1.09 -20.81
CA ALA A 126 -26.94 1.88 -20.20
C ALA A 126 -26.93 1.73 -18.67
N PRO A 127 -27.08 2.82 -17.89
CA PRO A 127 -27.36 2.73 -16.47
C PRO A 127 -28.73 2.06 -16.22
N LEU A 128 -28.97 1.63 -14.99
CA LEU A 128 -30.32 1.17 -14.60
C LEU A 128 -31.21 2.37 -14.38
N ASP A 129 -32.01 2.73 -15.41
CA ASP A 129 -32.98 3.86 -15.35
C ASP A 129 -34.10 3.61 -14.33
N ARG A 130 -34.48 2.34 -14.16
CA ARG A 130 -35.52 1.91 -13.21
C ARG A 130 -35.08 0.62 -12.53
N VAL A 131 -34.94 0.70 -11.21
CA VAL A 131 -34.62 -0.46 -10.37
C VAL A 131 -35.90 -1.17 -9.94
N THR A 132 -35.90 -2.49 -10.06
CA THR A 132 -36.99 -3.37 -9.60
C THR A 132 -36.46 -4.39 -8.58
N GLU A 133 -37.35 -5.12 -7.90
CA GLU A 133 -36.95 -6.20 -6.97
C GLU A 133 -36.04 -7.25 -7.63
N ALA A 134 -36.18 -7.48 -8.95
CA ALA A 134 -35.36 -8.44 -9.69
C ALA A 134 -33.93 -7.98 -9.95
N ASP A 135 -33.65 -6.68 -9.84
CA ASP A 135 -32.31 -6.11 -10.05
C ASP A 135 -31.47 -6.09 -8.79
N LEU A 136 -32.07 -6.38 -7.62
CA LEU A 136 -31.39 -6.35 -6.33
C LEU A 136 -30.42 -7.54 -6.14
N PRO A 137 -29.29 -7.33 -5.45
CA PRO A 137 -28.82 -6.08 -4.87
C PRO A 137 -28.25 -5.12 -5.92
N VAL A 138 -28.41 -3.80 -5.68
CA VAL A 138 -27.83 -2.76 -6.53
C VAL A 138 -26.86 -1.88 -5.75
N LEU A 139 -26.00 -1.19 -6.47
CA LEU A 139 -25.00 -0.26 -5.94
C LEU A 139 -25.30 1.15 -6.43
N VAL A 140 -25.53 2.06 -5.51
CA VAL A 140 -25.58 3.50 -5.77
C VAL A 140 -24.16 4.05 -5.74
N LYS A 141 -23.75 4.80 -6.77
CA LYS A 141 -22.41 5.39 -6.90
C LYS A 141 -22.49 6.87 -7.27
N ALA A 142 -21.52 7.66 -6.80
CA ALA A 142 -21.24 8.98 -7.36
C ALA A 142 -20.65 8.83 -8.78
N ALA A 143 -21.06 9.70 -9.72
CA ALA A 143 -20.51 9.74 -11.08
C ALA A 143 -19.06 10.21 -11.08
N ALA A 144 -18.74 11.18 -10.22
CA ALA A 144 -17.39 11.70 -10.03
C ALA A 144 -16.68 11.03 -8.84
N GLY A 145 -15.35 11.00 -8.86
CA GLY A 145 -14.48 10.53 -7.77
C GLY A 145 -14.16 9.03 -7.80
N GLY A 146 -13.36 8.60 -6.81
CA GLY A 146 -12.82 7.24 -6.69
C GLY A 146 -12.63 6.82 -5.23
N GLY A 147 -12.05 5.62 -5.02
CA GLY A 147 -11.73 5.12 -3.68
C GLY A 147 -12.91 4.70 -2.82
N GLY A 148 -14.08 4.42 -3.43
CA GLY A 148 -15.26 3.88 -2.74
C GLY A 148 -16.09 4.90 -1.97
N ARG A 149 -15.79 6.19 -2.02
CA ARG A 149 -16.62 7.25 -1.42
C ARG A 149 -17.93 7.42 -2.21
N GLY A 150 -19.03 7.67 -1.50
CA GLY A 150 -20.34 7.85 -2.11
C GLY A 150 -20.97 6.56 -2.64
N MET A 151 -20.47 5.38 -2.24
CA MET A 151 -21.03 4.09 -2.64
C MET A 151 -21.93 3.51 -1.54
N ARG A 152 -23.13 3.01 -1.94
CA ARG A 152 -24.09 2.36 -1.05
C ARG A 152 -24.73 1.14 -1.68
N VAL A 153 -24.61 0.00 -1.01
CA VAL A 153 -25.28 -1.23 -1.42
C VAL A 153 -26.73 -1.20 -0.94
N VAL A 154 -27.65 -1.37 -1.87
CA VAL A 154 -29.11 -1.43 -1.62
C VAL A 154 -29.59 -2.84 -1.84
N ARG A 155 -30.13 -3.46 -0.79
CA ARG A 155 -30.61 -4.85 -0.79
C ARG A 155 -32.13 -4.96 -0.77
N ARG A 156 -32.83 -3.86 -0.48
CA ARG A 156 -34.29 -3.78 -0.46
C ARG A 156 -34.70 -2.54 -1.23
N LEU A 157 -35.70 -2.67 -2.09
CA LEU A 157 -36.15 -1.58 -2.94
C LEU A 157 -36.61 -0.36 -2.12
N ALA A 158 -37.20 -0.60 -0.93
CA ALA A 158 -37.63 0.44 -0.02
C ALA A 158 -36.50 1.37 0.49
N ASP A 159 -35.24 0.91 0.47
CA ASP A 159 -34.08 1.67 0.96
C ASP A 159 -33.42 2.51 -0.17
N LEU A 160 -33.89 2.40 -1.42
CA LEU A 160 -33.23 3.00 -2.59
C LEU A 160 -33.24 4.52 -2.56
N ASP A 161 -34.38 5.14 -2.26
CA ASP A 161 -34.53 6.60 -2.27
C ASP A 161 -33.67 7.27 -1.19
N ASP A 162 -33.62 6.66 0.00
CA ASP A 162 -32.76 7.14 1.09
C ASP A 162 -31.27 6.99 0.72
N ALA A 163 -30.89 5.89 0.10
CA ALA A 163 -29.55 5.64 -0.36
C ALA A 163 -29.10 6.65 -1.44
N LEU A 164 -29.98 6.94 -2.41
CA LEU A 164 -29.74 7.94 -3.45
C LEU A 164 -29.56 9.34 -2.85
N THR A 165 -30.43 9.72 -1.92
CA THR A 165 -30.38 11.04 -1.25
C THR A 165 -29.09 11.21 -0.47
N ALA A 166 -28.73 10.19 0.32
CA ALA A 166 -27.50 10.23 1.11
C ALA A 166 -26.22 10.18 0.23
N ALA A 167 -26.23 9.41 -0.87
CA ALA A 167 -25.13 9.37 -1.81
C ALA A 167 -24.91 10.71 -2.53
N ARG A 168 -26.00 11.41 -2.93
CA ARG A 168 -25.92 12.75 -3.52
C ARG A 168 -25.32 13.78 -2.58
N ALA A 169 -25.78 13.79 -1.33
CA ALA A 169 -25.25 14.71 -0.32
C ALA A 169 -23.75 14.51 -0.08
N GLU A 170 -23.32 13.26 -0.01
CA GLU A 170 -21.90 12.91 0.15
C GLU A 170 -21.07 13.28 -1.10
N ALA A 171 -21.61 13.04 -2.30
CA ALA A 171 -20.94 13.37 -3.56
C ALA A 171 -20.74 14.88 -3.71
N VAL A 172 -21.76 15.70 -3.41
CA VAL A 172 -21.64 17.16 -3.40
C VAL A 172 -20.56 17.61 -2.41
N SER A 173 -20.56 17.04 -1.20
CA SER A 173 -19.60 17.43 -0.16
C SER A 173 -18.15 17.03 -0.51
N ALA A 174 -17.96 15.85 -1.13
CA ALA A 174 -16.65 15.30 -1.39
C ALA A 174 -16.05 15.74 -2.73
N PHE A 175 -16.89 15.96 -3.75
CA PHE A 175 -16.46 16.17 -5.14
C PHE A 175 -17.02 17.45 -5.78
N GLY A 176 -17.96 18.14 -5.12
CA GLY A 176 -18.63 19.31 -5.67
C GLY A 176 -19.71 18.98 -6.72
N ASP A 177 -19.91 17.69 -7.03
CA ASP A 177 -20.88 17.20 -8.00
C ASP A 177 -21.79 16.15 -7.33
N GLY A 178 -23.11 16.32 -7.46
CA GLY A 178 -24.13 15.46 -6.86
C GLY A 178 -24.71 14.41 -7.81
N GLU A 179 -24.13 14.22 -9.00
CA GLU A 179 -24.58 13.20 -9.92
C GLU A 179 -24.31 11.81 -9.34
N VAL A 180 -25.37 10.97 -9.28
CA VAL A 180 -25.30 9.56 -8.84
C VAL A 180 -26.02 8.68 -9.83
N PHE A 181 -25.56 7.45 -9.96
CA PHE A 181 -26.18 6.43 -10.80
C PHE A 181 -26.30 5.09 -10.06
N VAL A 182 -27.10 4.18 -10.60
CA VAL A 182 -27.33 2.86 -10.03
C VAL A 182 -26.85 1.79 -11.01
N GLU A 183 -26.17 0.78 -10.47
CA GLU A 183 -25.73 -0.38 -11.23
C GLU A 183 -25.95 -1.69 -10.45
N PRO A 184 -25.94 -2.86 -11.10
CA PRO A 184 -25.98 -4.14 -10.41
C PRO A 184 -24.82 -4.24 -9.41
N TYR A 185 -25.12 -4.70 -8.19
CA TYR A 185 -24.06 -4.99 -7.22
C TYR A 185 -23.58 -6.44 -7.39
N VAL A 186 -22.34 -6.60 -7.75
CA VAL A 186 -21.69 -7.90 -7.89
C VAL A 186 -21.04 -8.28 -6.56
N GLU A 187 -21.65 -9.21 -5.85
CA GLU A 187 -21.08 -9.74 -4.60
C GLU A 187 -19.92 -10.70 -4.92
N ASN A 188 -18.82 -10.54 -4.19
CA ASN A 188 -17.65 -11.44 -4.30
C ASN A 188 -17.20 -11.65 -5.77
N GLY A 189 -17.23 -10.57 -6.56
CA GLY A 189 -16.75 -10.60 -7.94
C GLY A 189 -15.21 -10.64 -7.99
N ARG A 190 -14.68 -11.07 -9.12
CA ARG A 190 -13.25 -10.94 -9.40
C ARG A 190 -12.98 -9.60 -10.06
N HIS A 191 -11.97 -8.87 -9.54
CA HIS A 191 -11.51 -7.65 -10.14
C HIS A 191 -10.46 -7.98 -11.22
N VAL A 192 -10.88 -7.92 -12.46
CA VAL A 192 -10.03 -8.18 -13.62
C VAL A 192 -9.88 -6.91 -14.44
N GLU A 193 -8.68 -6.64 -14.91
CA GLU A 193 -8.40 -5.45 -15.69
C GLU A 193 -7.54 -5.74 -16.91
N VAL A 194 -7.59 -4.86 -17.91
CA VAL A 194 -6.82 -4.99 -19.16
C VAL A 194 -5.88 -3.81 -19.29
N GLN A 195 -4.58 -4.08 -19.41
CA GLN A 195 -3.58 -3.06 -19.73
C GLN A 195 -3.71 -2.64 -21.19
N ILE A 196 -3.84 -1.35 -21.45
CA ILE A 196 -3.75 -0.80 -22.79
C ILE A 196 -2.51 0.09 -22.96
N LEU A 197 -2.05 0.17 -24.20
CA LEU A 197 -1.08 1.15 -24.65
C LEU A 197 -1.49 1.59 -26.05
N ALA A 198 -1.58 2.90 -26.28
CA ALA A 198 -2.00 3.46 -27.56
C ALA A 198 -1.02 4.52 -28.04
N ASP A 199 -0.83 4.62 -29.36
CA ASP A 199 -0.02 5.63 -30.00
C ASP A 199 -0.87 6.73 -30.67
N THR A 200 -0.22 7.74 -31.23
CA THR A 200 -0.86 8.83 -32.00
C THR A 200 -1.21 8.43 -33.44
N HIS A 201 -0.87 7.21 -33.86
CA HIS A 201 -1.08 6.70 -35.21
C HIS A 201 -2.31 5.77 -35.31
N GLY A 202 -3.02 5.55 -34.20
CA GLY A 202 -4.24 4.75 -34.13
C GLY A 202 -4.02 3.29 -33.74
N THR A 203 -2.78 2.87 -33.40
CA THR A 203 -2.50 1.56 -32.87
C THR A 203 -2.88 1.51 -31.40
N VAL A 204 -3.66 0.51 -31.00
CA VAL A 204 -4.04 0.26 -29.61
C VAL A 204 -3.72 -1.19 -29.27
N TRP A 205 -2.79 -1.39 -28.34
CA TRP A 205 -2.47 -2.69 -27.78
C TRP A 205 -3.32 -3.00 -26.55
N ALA A 206 -3.83 -4.23 -26.46
CA ALA A 206 -4.35 -4.83 -25.22
C ALA A 206 -3.29 -5.81 -24.71
N LEU A 207 -2.49 -5.38 -23.71
CA LEU A 207 -1.38 -6.12 -23.11
C LEU A 207 -1.84 -7.06 -21.99
N GLY A 208 -2.80 -7.94 -22.31
CA GLY A 208 -3.29 -8.97 -21.41
C GLY A 208 -4.09 -8.47 -20.24
N THR A 209 -4.52 -9.43 -19.44
CA THR A 209 -5.34 -9.22 -18.25
C THR A 209 -4.51 -9.30 -16.97
N ARG A 210 -4.95 -8.58 -15.94
CA ARG A 210 -4.49 -8.73 -14.55
C ARG A 210 -5.66 -9.11 -13.66
N ASP A 211 -5.40 -9.88 -12.61
CA ASP A 211 -6.33 -10.08 -11.51
C ASP A 211 -5.87 -9.27 -10.30
N CYS A 212 -6.77 -8.44 -9.78
CA CYS A 212 -6.53 -7.54 -8.66
C CYS A 212 -7.56 -7.76 -7.55
N SER A 213 -8.10 -8.98 -7.43
CA SER A 213 -9.18 -9.31 -6.50
C SER A 213 -8.77 -9.24 -5.04
N LEU A 214 -7.47 -9.49 -4.71
CA LEU A 214 -6.97 -9.34 -3.35
C LEU A 214 -6.79 -7.87 -3.00
N GLN A 215 -7.81 -7.28 -2.40
CA GLN A 215 -7.87 -5.86 -2.09
C GLN A 215 -8.51 -5.62 -0.71
N ARG A 216 -8.17 -4.49 -0.09
CA ARG A 216 -8.81 -4.01 1.13
C ARG A 216 -9.40 -2.63 0.91
N ARG A 217 -10.65 -2.40 1.26
CA ARG A 217 -11.30 -1.07 1.08
C ARG A 217 -11.03 -0.49 -0.32
N HIS A 218 -11.14 -1.33 -1.35
CA HIS A 218 -10.85 -1.02 -2.76
C HIS A 218 -9.37 -0.67 -3.10
N GLN A 219 -8.45 -0.90 -2.17
CA GLN A 219 -7.02 -0.78 -2.43
C GLN A 219 -6.43 -2.17 -2.68
N LYS A 220 -5.81 -2.35 -3.84
CA LYS A 220 -5.18 -3.60 -4.26
C LYS A 220 -3.99 -3.93 -3.35
N VAL A 221 -3.77 -5.22 -3.07
CA VAL A 221 -2.73 -5.72 -2.15
C VAL A 221 -1.83 -6.75 -2.83
N ILE A 222 -2.43 -7.67 -3.62
CA ILE A 222 -1.71 -8.63 -4.47
C ILE A 222 -2.36 -8.61 -5.84
N GLU A 223 -1.54 -8.53 -6.87
CA GLU A 223 -1.94 -8.52 -8.27
C GLU A 223 -1.15 -9.56 -9.07
N GLU A 224 -1.75 -10.09 -10.12
CA GLU A 224 -1.10 -11.07 -10.98
C GLU A 224 -1.47 -10.92 -12.46
N ALA A 225 -0.56 -11.33 -13.33
CA ALA A 225 -0.75 -11.38 -14.78
C ALA A 225 -0.21 -12.71 -15.34
N PRO A 226 -0.94 -13.30 -16.33
CA PRO A 226 -2.31 -13.00 -16.72
C PRO A 226 -3.31 -13.38 -15.62
N ALA A 227 -4.53 -12.82 -15.66
CA ALA A 227 -5.59 -13.18 -14.72
C ALA A 227 -5.89 -14.69 -14.83
N PRO A 228 -5.77 -15.46 -13.73
CA PRO A 228 -5.87 -16.92 -13.79
C PRO A 228 -7.32 -17.38 -13.97
N GLY A 229 -7.50 -18.53 -14.64
CA GLY A 229 -8.80 -19.21 -14.72
C GLY A 229 -9.86 -18.49 -15.56
N LEU A 230 -9.54 -17.47 -16.33
CA LEU A 230 -10.45 -16.88 -17.31
C LEU A 230 -10.62 -17.85 -18.50
N ASN A 231 -11.84 -18.02 -18.96
CA ASN A 231 -12.04 -18.75 -20.19
C ASN A 231 -11.61 -17.88 -21.40
N PRO A 232 -11.13 -18.49 -22.50
CA PRO A 232 -10.58 -17.74 -23.65
C PRO A 232 -11.57 -16.75 -24.27
N ARG A 233 -12.88 -17.04 -24.24
CA ARG A 233 -13.91 -16.16 -24.77
C ARG A 233 -14.03 -14.88 -23.94
N LEU A 234 -14.06 -15.03 -22.61
CA LEU A 234 -14.13 -13.88 -21.72
C LEU A 234 -12.86 -13.02 -21.81
N ASP A 235 -11.67 -13.65 -21.84
CA ASP A 235 -10.41 -12.91 -22.01
C ASP A 235 -10.41 -12.08 -23.31
N ALA A 236 -10.89 -12.66 -24.41
CA ALA A 236 -11.04 -11.93 -25.68
C ALA A 236 -12.04 -10.78 -25.58
N GLU A 237 -13.21 -11.00 -24.98
CA GLU A 237 -14.25 -9.99 -24.78
C GLU A 237 -13.75 -8.80 -23.95
N LEU A 238 -13.00 -9.06 -22.86
CA LEU A 238 -12.40 -8.02 -22.04
C LEU A 238 -11.40 -7.17 -22.84
N ARG A 239 -10.52 -7.81 -23.60
CA ARG A 239 -9.53 -7.12 -24.44
C ARG A 239 -10.18 -6.29 -25.56
N GLU A 240 -11.18 -6.84 -26.24
CA GLU A 240 -11.93 -6.11 -27.27
C GLU A 240 -12.65 -4.90 -26.68
N THR A 241 -13.25 -5.05 -25.51
CA THR A 241 -13.92 -3.94 -24.83
C THR A 241 -12.94 -2.86 -24.41
N ALA A 242 -11.76 -3.25 -23.91
CA ALA A 242 -10.70 -2.30 -23.56
C ALA A 242 -10.18 -1.52 -24.79
N VAL A 243 -10.00 -2.20 -25.93
CA VAL A 243 -9.61 -1.53 -27.19
C VAL A 243 -10.70 -0.58 -27.68
N ARG A 244 -11.99 -0.98 -27.59
CA ARG A 244 -13.11 -0.09 -27.95
C ARG A 244 -13.14 1.15 -27.05
N ALA A 245 -12.96 0.99 -25.73
CA ALA A 245 -12.89 2.09 -24.77
C ALA A 245 -11.79 3.09 -25.15
N ALA A 246 -10.58 2.62 -25.41
CA ALA A 246 -9.47 3.46 -25.82
C ALA A 246 -9.74 4.21 -27.13
N ARG A 247 -10.27 3.50 -28.14
CA ARG A 247 -10.59 4.09 -29.45
C ARG A 247 -11.69 5.14 -29.37
N SER A 248 -12.69 4.96 -28.50
CA SER A 248 -13.82 5.89 -28.37
C SER A 248 -13.42 7.30 -27.93
N VAL A 249 -12.24 7.43 -27.29
CA VAL A 249 -11.70 8.72 -26.80
C VAL A 249 -10.36 9.09 -27.45
N SER A 250 -9.98 8.44 -28.56
CA SER A 250 -8.68 8.67 -29.22
C SER A 250 -7.51 8.62 -28.21
N TYR A 251 -7.50 7.59 -27.38
CA TYR A 251 -6.55 7.43 -26.28
C TYR A 251 -5.10 7.35 -26.78
N VAL A 252 -4.18 7.95 -26.01
CA VAL A 252 -2.74 7.89 -26.24
C VAL A 252 -2.03 7.61 -24.93
N GLY A 253 -0.97 6.80 -24.94
CA GLY A 253 -0.21 6.43 -23.74
C GLY A 253 -0.72 5.16 -23.08
N ALA A 254 -0.24 4.91 -21.87
CA ALA A 254 -0.62 3.76 -21.06
C ALA A 254 -1.90 4.03 -20.28
N GLY A 255 -2.80 3.06 -20.25
CA GLY A 255 -4.05 3.11 -19.47
C GLY A 255 -4.52 1.71 -19.11
N THR A 256 -5.57 1.64 -18.30
CA THR A 256 -6.13 0.37 -17.86
C THR A 256 -7.65 0.44 -17.83
N VAL A 257 -8.29 -0.61 -18.34
CA VAL A 257 -9.75 -0.76 -18.27
C VAL A 257 -10.08 -1.83 -17.25
N GLU A 258 -10.86 -1.46 -16.25
CA GLU A 258 -11.20 -2.28 -15.09
C GLU A 258 -12.60 -2.90 -15.22
N PHE A 259 -12.71 -4.16 -14.83
CA PHE A 259 -13.94 -4.93 -14.86
C PHE A 259 -14.15 -5.69 -13.56
N LEU A 260 -15.40 -5.89 -13.20
CA LEU A 260 -15.81 -6.85 -12.19
C LEU A 260 -16.44 -8.07 -12.88
N VAL A 261 -15.86 -9.24 -12.67
CA VAL A 261 -16.36 -10.49 -13.25
C VAL A 261 -17.17 -11.22 -12.17
N ASP A 262 -18.46 -11.46 -12.45
CA ASP A 262 -19.36 -12.15 -11.52
C ASP A 262 -19.15 -13.68 -11.51
N ALA A 263 -19.83 -14.37 -10.58
CA ALA A 263 -19.75 -15.81 -10.45
C ALA A 263 -20.27 -16.60 -11.69
N HIS A 264 -20.98 -15.93 -12.58
CA HIS A 264 -21.47 -16.52 -13.85
C HIS A 264 -20.51 -16.26 -15.01
N GLY A 265 -19.37 -15.59 -14.76
CA GLY A 265 -18.39 -15.24 -15.78
C GLY A 265 -18.82 -14.06 -16.66
N ARG A 266 -19.76 -13.21 -16.22
CA ARG A 266 -20.12 -11.98 -16.93
C ARG A 266 -19.24 -10.83 -16.45
N ALA A 267 -18.72 -10.06 -17.40
CA ALA A 267 -17.91 -8.89 -17.11
C ALA A 267 -18.79 -7.63 -16.99
N HIS A 268 -18.55 -6.87 -15.95
CA HIS A 268 -19.16 -5.56 -15.71
C HIS A 268 -18.07 -4.52 -15.78
N PHE A 269 -18.15 -3.56 -16.71
CA PHE A 269 -17.20 -2.45 -16.81
C PHE A 269 -17.29 -1.57 -15.56
N LEU A 270 -16.16 -1.30 -14.93
CA LEU A 270 -16.07 -0.41 -13.78
C LEU A 270 -15.66 1.00 -14.18
N GLU A 271 -14.45 1.14 -14.70
CA GLU A 271 -13.84 2.41 -15.09
C GLU A 271 -12.64 2.21 -16.02
N MET A 272 -12.16 3.30 -16.60
CA MET A 272 -10.90 3.34 -17.30
C MET A 272 -9.95 4.31 -16.61
N ASN A 273 -8.85 3.79 -16.09
CA ASN A 273 -7.79 4.61 -15.52
C ASN A 273 -6.90 5.16 -16.64
N THR A 274 -6.86 6.49 -16.73
CA THR A 274 -6.17 7.21 -17.80
C THR A 274 -4.70 7.52 -17.47
N ARG A 275 -4.01 6.56 -16.89
CA ARG A 275 -2.64 6.65 -16.39
C ARG A 275 -1.96 5.30 -16.34
N LEU A 276 -0.66 5.31 -16.09
CA LEU A 276 0.06 4.11 -15.68
C LEU A 276 -0.49 3.59 -14.34
N GLN A 277 -0.68 2.28 -14.20
CA GLN A 277 -1.13 1.65 -12.97
C GLN A 277 0.05 1.31 -12.03
N VAL A 278 -0.24 1.16 -10.73
CA VAL A 278 0.75 0.73 -9.75
C VAL A 278 1.28 -0.66 -10.11
N GLU A 279 0.39 -1.56 -10.50
CA GLU A 279 0.61 -2.97 -10.82
C GLU A 279 1.10 -3.25 -12.26
N HIS A 280 1.52 -2.20 -13.00
CA HIS A 280 2.11 -2.36 -14.33
C HIS A 280 3.30 -3.34 -14.39
N PRO A 281 4.10 -3.52 -13.33
CA PRO A 281 5.26 -4.41 -13.38
C PRO A 281 4.94 -5.87 -13.69
N VAL A 282 3.76 -6.39 -13.31
CA VAL A 282 3.39 -7.78 -13.67
C VAL A 282 3.14 -7.94 -15.16
N THR A 283 2.55 -6.92 -15.81
CA THR A 283 2.39 -6.91 -17.27
C THR A 283 3.76 -6.81 -17.95
N GLU A 284 4.63 -5.91 -17.49
CA GLU A 284 5.99 -5.78 -18.02
C GLU A 284 6.75 -7.10 -17.97
N ALA A 285 6.67 -7.80 -16.84
CA ALA A 285 7.36 -9.07 -16.64
C ALA A 285 6.85 -10.17 -17.59
N VAL A 286 5.54 -10.22 -17.85
CA VAL A 286 4.90 -11.22 -18.72
C VAL A 286 5.15 -10.94 -20.20
N PHE A 287 5.13 -9.67 -20.61
CA PHE A 287 5.30 -9.29 -22.00
C PHE A 287 6.76 -8.95 -22.37
N GLY A 288 7.65 -8.84 -21.40
CA GLY A 288 9.05 -8.49 -21.62
C GLY A 288 9.25 -7.07 -22.15
N VAL A 289 8.41 -6.13 -21.69
CA VAL A 289 8.44 -4.71 -22.10
C VAL A 289 8.69 -3.79 -20.91
N ASP A 290 9.15 -2.59 -21.17
CA ASP A 290 9.14 -1.46 -20.24
C ASP A 290 8.06 -0.46 -20.68
N LEU A 291 6.95 -0.39 -19.94
CA LEU A 291 5.83 0.49 -20.26
C LEU A 291 6.20 1.97 -20.17
N VAL A 292 7.11 2.35 -19.27
CA VAL A 292 7.59 3.74 -19.17
C VAL A 292 8.43 4.11 -20.40
N ALA A 293 9.29 3.20 -20.86
CA ALA A 293 10.04 3.42 -22.11
C ALA A 293 9.11 3.56 -23.31
N LEU A 294 8.06 2.75 -23.37
CA LEU A 294 7.04 2.85 -24.42
C LEU A 294 6.23 4.15 -24.33
N GLN A 295 5.88 4.63 -23.12
CA GLN A 295 5.24 5.92 -22.94
C GLN A 295 6.12 7.08 -23.44
N LEU A 296 7.42 7.05 -23.16
CA LEU A 296 8.38 8.03 -23.68
C LEU A 296 8.41 8.03 -25.21
N ARG A 297 8.52 6.85 -25.84
CA ARG A 297 8.52 6.71 -27.30
C ARG A 297 7.23 7.22 -27.94
N VAL A 298 6.07 6.89 -27.37
CA VAL A 298 4.77 7.37 -27.82
C VAL A 298 4.69 8.90 -27.69
N ALA A 299 5.16 9.47 -26.60
CA ALA A 299 5.20 10.93 -26.38
C ALA A 299 6.15 11.64 -27.37
N GLU A 300 7.17 10.96 -27.88
CA GLU A 300 8.03 11.43 -28.98
C GLU A 300 7.40 11.27 -30.37
N GLY A 301 6.19 10.72 -30.45
CA GLY A 301 5.46 10.53 -31.72
C GLY A 301 5.83 9.25 -32.49
N HIS A 302 6.51 8.29 -31.84
CA HIS A 302 6.82 7.01 -32.46
C HIS A 302 5.60 6.10 -32.51
N ALA A 303 5.41 5.41 -33.64
CA ALA A 303 4.39 4.38 -33.78
C ALA A 303 4.75 3.11 -33.00
N LEU A 304 3.73 2.45 -32.48
CA LEU A 304 3.83 1.09 -31.96
C LEU A 304 3.86 0.09 -33.14
N GLU A 305 4.38 -1.09 -32.88
CA GLU A 305 4.23 -2.20 -33.82
C GLU A 305 2.75 -2.60 -33.94
N THR A 306 2.37 -3.24 -35.06
CA THR A 306 0.97 -3.63 -35.26
C THR A 306 0.44 -4.52 -34.15
N ASP A 307 1.22 -5.51 -33.74
CA ASP A 307 0.87 -6.46 -32.68
C ASP A 307 1.78 -6.28 -31.47
N PRO A 308 1.25 -6.47 -30.25
CA PRO A 308 2.07 -6.49 -29.04
C PRO A 308 2.95 -7.75 -29.01
N PRO A 309 4.08 -7.72 -28.28
CA PRO A 309 4.88 -8.92 -28.05
C PRO A 309 4.05 -10.02 -27.36
N PRO A 310 4.37 -11.29 -27.57
CA PRO A 310 3.64 -12.40 -26.98
C PRO A 310 3.87 -12.48 -25.47
N ALA A 311 2.81 -12.78 -24.72
CA ALA A 311 2.87 -13.02 -23.28
C ALA A 311 3.66 -14.32 -22.98
N ARG A 312 4.47 -14.32 -21.92
CA ARG A 312 5.28 -15.47 -21.48
C ARG A 312 5.24 -15.61 -19.96
N GLY A 313 4.90 -16.80 -19.48
CA GLY A 313 4.91 -17.12 -18.05
C GLY A 313 3.81 -16.41 -17.27
N HIS A 314 4.07 -16.24 -15.98
CA HIS A 314 3.19 -15.60 -15.00
C HIS A 314 4.00 -14.68 -14.10
N ALA A 315 3.42 -13.56 -13.72
CA ALA A 315 3.99 -12.64 -12.75
C ALA A 315 2.98 -12.35 -11.64
N VAL A 316 3.49 -12.22 -10.42
CA VAL A 316 2.70 -11.84 -9.23
C VAL A 316 3.43 -10.70 -8.53
N GLU A 317 2.70 -9.67 -8.19
CA GLU A 317 3.14 -8.51 -7.42
C GLU A 317 2.49 -8.53 -6.03
N ALA A 318 3.23 -8.11 -5.01
CA ALA A 318 2.71 -7.86 -3.68
C ALA A 318 3.15 -6.47 -3.22
N ARG A 319 2.21 -5.69 -2.73
CA ARG A 319 2.47 -4.34 -2.21
C ARG A 319 2.82 -4.41 -0.74
N LEU A 320 4.06 -4.08 -0.40
CA LEU A 320 4.53 -3.99 0.96
C LEU A 320 4.18 -2.61 1.54
N TYR A 321 3.29 -2.60 2.53
CA TYR A 321 2.84 -1.39 3.21
C TYR A 321 3.32 -1.34 4.67
N ALA A 322 3.65 -0.14 5.16
CA ALA A 322 3.82 0.14 6.58
C ALA A 322 2.43 0.27 7.25
N GLU A 323 1.78 -0.86 7.48
CA GLU A 323 0.44 -0.98 8.04
C GLU A 323 0.33 -2.21 8.92
N ASP A 324 -0.56 -2.13 9.91
CA ASP A 324 -0.89 -3.25 10.80
C ASP A 324 -2.25 -3.85 10.42
N PRO A 325 -2.29 -4.96 9.65
CA PRO A 325 -3.53 -5.59 9.26
C PRO A 325 -4.35 -6.15 10.43
N ALA A 326 -3.69 -6.59 11.51
CA ALA A 326 -4.36 -7.12 12.70
C ALA A 326 -5.14 -6.05 13.46
N HIS A 327 -4.73 -4.78 13.33
CA HIS A 327 -5.36 -3.64 13.99
C HIS A 327 -6.04 -2.71 12.96
N GLY A 328 -6.90 -3.28 12.12
CA GLY A 328 -7.72 -2.54 11.16
C GLY A 328 -6.93 -1.83 10.07
N TRP A 329 -5.76 -2.35 9.69
CA TRP A 329 -4.87 -1.77 8.69
C TRP A 329 -4.34 -0.38 9.11
N ALA A 330 -4.15 -0.17 10.40
CA ALA A 330 -3.63 1.09 10.92
C ALA A 330 -2.26 1.41 10.31
N PRO A 331 -2.09 2.61 9.72
CA PRO A 331 -0.81 3.02 9.15
C PRO A 331 0.25 3.13 10.24
N GLN A 332 1.47 2.76 9.89
CA GLN A 332 2.61 2.72 10.78
C GLN A 332 3.67 3.71 10.35
N THR A 333 4.33 4.34 11.29
CA THR A 333 5.42 5.28 11.04
C THR A 333 6.67 4.90 11.81
N GLY A 334 7.78 5.56 11.49
CA GLY A 334 9.05 5.39 12.15
C GLY A 334 10.17 5.08 11.17
N ARG A 335 11.35 4.85 11.73
CA ARG A 335 12.55 4.65 10.94
C ARG A 335 12.58 3.24 10.33
N LEU A 336 12.75 3.18 9.01
CA LEU A 336 13.02 1.96 8.27
C LEU A 336 14.50 1.60 8.41
N HIS A 337 14.82 0.73 9.35
CA HIS A 337 16.21 0.37 9.63
C HIS A 337 16.82 -0.50 8.55
N ARG A 338 16.02 -1.38 7.93
CA ARG A 338 16.45 -2.26 6.84
C ARG A 338 15.28 -2.65 5.95
N LEU A 339 15.51 -2.60 4.65
CA LEU A 339 14.62 -3.16 3.63
C LEU A 339 15.48 -3.95 2.64
N ALA A 340 15.48 -5.27 2.76
CA ALA A 340 16.22 -6.15 1.87
C ALA A 340 15.38 -7.37 1.50
N VAL A 341 15.19 -7.56 0.19
CA VAL A 341 14.51 -8.73 -0.37
C VAL A 341 15.56 -9.57 -1.08
N PRO A 342 15.51 -10.91 -0.99
CA PRO A 342 16.45 -11.78 -1.66
C PRO A 342 16.52 -11.57 -3.18
N ASP A 343 17.67 -11.84 -3.78
CA ASP A 343 17.89 -11.78 -5.21
C ASP A 343 16.92 -12.67 -6.01
N GLY A 344 16.65 -12.27 -7.27
CA GLY A 344 15.73 -12.97 -8.17
C GLY A 344 14.28 -12.50 -8.09
N ILE A 345 14.01 -11.46 -7.28
CA ILE A 345 12.74 -10.74 -7.18
C ILE A 345 12.98 -9.30 -7.62
N ARG A 346 12.13 -8.78 -8.50
CA ARG A 346 12.12 -7.35 -8.80
C ARG A 346 11.54 -6.61 -7.60
N LEU A 347 12.23 -5.56 -7.15
CA LEU A 347 11.78 -4.69 -6.09
C LEU A 347 11.72 -3.25 -6.62
N ASP A 348 10.54 -2.70 -6.74
CA ASP A 348 10.33 -1.29 -7.03
C ASP A 348 10.00 -0.58 -5.70
N THR A 349 10.86 0.33 -5.25
CA THR A 349 10.76 0.99 -3.95
C THR A 349 11.08 2.46 -4.02
N GLY A 350 10.44 3.24 -3.14
CA GLY A 350 10.73 4.64 -2.91
C GLY A 350 11.51 4.90 -1.62
N CYS A 351 11.89 3.84 -0.91
CA CYS A 351 12.56 3.90 0.39
C CYS A 351 13.85 3.10 0.39
N THR A 352 14.74 3.44 1.32
CA THR A 352 15.99 2.70 1.58
C THR A 352 16.28 2.66 3.08
N ASP A 353 17.28 1.86 3.46
CA ASP A 353 17.73 1.75 4.84
C ASP A 353 18.03 3.14 5.44
N GLY A 354 17.44 3.42 6.58
CA GLY A 354 17.60 4.68 7.32
C GLY A 354 16.54 5.74 7.04
N ASP A 355 15.69 5.57 6.03
CA ASP A 355 14.62 6.52 5.72
C ASP A 355 13.55 6.54 6.81
N GLU A 356 12.93 7.71 7.01
CA GLU A 356 11.83 7.91 7.95
C GLU A 356 10.49 7.78 7.24
N ILE A 357 9.62 6.89 7.70
CA ILE A 357 8.25 6.73 7.20
C ILE A 357 7.35 7.66 8.00
N GLY A 358 6.92 8.73 7.35
CA GLY A 358 6.12 9.80 7.97
C GLY A 358 4.61 9.61 7.77
N VAL A 359 3.82 10.59 8.24
CA VAL A 359 2.34 10.58 8.22
C VAL A 359 1.73 11.22 6.97
N HIS A 360 2.54 11.90 6.13
CA HIS A 360 2.05 12.81 5.10
C HIS A 360 1.58 12.12 3.82
N TYR A 361 2.12 10.93 3.52
CA TYR A 361 1.93 10.26 2.23
C TYR A 361 1.55 8.80 2.41
N ASP A 362 1.26 8.13 1.29
CA ASP A 362 0.88 6.72 1.24
C ASP A 362 1.94 5.83 1.92
N PRO A 363 1.53 4.84 2.74
CA PRO A 363 2.44 3.98 3.48
C PRO A 363 3.12 2.89 2.65
N MET A 364 2.99 2.87 1.33
CA MET A 364 3.62 1.86 0.47
C MET A 364 5.14 2.01 0.46
N LEU A 365 5.83 0.99 0.96
CA LEU A 365 7.29 0.94 1.01
C LEU A 365 7.88 0.44 -0.30
N ALA A 366 7.26 -0.61 -0.87
CA ALA A 366 7.77 -1.26 -2.06
C ALA A 366 6.72 -2.15 -2.73
N LYS A 367 6.99 -2.51 -3.98
CA LYS A 367 6.33 -3.58 -4.73
C LYS A 367 7.35 -4.69 -4.97
N ALA A 368 7.04 -5.91 -4.52
CA ALA A 368 7.84 -7.09 -4.78
C ALA A 368 7.18 -7.91 -5.90
N VAL A 369 7.93 -8.21 -6.96
CA VAL A 369 7.38 -8.86 -8.16
C VAL A 369 8.19 -10.11 -8.49
N ALA A 370 7.52 -11.24 -8.60
CA ALA A 370 8.11 -12.48 -9.07
C ALA A 370 7.54 -12.87 -10.44
N HIS A 371 8.42 -13.30 -11.34
CA HIS A 371 8.05 -13.88 -12.64
C HIS A 371 8.58 -15.31 -12.74
N ALA A 372 7.79 -16.21 -13.33
CA ALA A 372 8.17 -17.59 -13.57
C ALA A 372 7.40 -18.20 -14.76
N PRO A 373 7.86 -19.34 -15.31
CA PRO A 373 7.15 -20.04 -16.37
C PRO A 373 5.71 -20.44 -16.01
N THR A 374 5.45 -20.72 -14.74
CA THR A 374 4.12 -21.11 -14.24
C THR A 374 3.67 -20.21 -13.08
N ARG A 375 2.35 -20.05 -12.92
CA ARG A 375 1.75 -19.31 -11.82
C ARG A 375 2.21 -19.85 -10.45
N ALA A 376 2.16 -21.17 -10.26
CA ALA A 376 2.54 -21.80 -9.00
C ALA A 376 4.02 -21.52 -8.61
N GLU A 377 4.90 -21.45 -9.60
CA GLU A 377 6.30 -21.07 -9.35
C GLU A 377 6.44 -19.58 -9.01
N ALA A 378 5.75 -18.69 -9.70
CA ALA A 378 5.78 -17.26 -9.41
C ALA A 378 5.30 -16.98 -7.99
N VAL A 379 4.15 -17.54 -7.62
CA VAL A 379 3.57 -17.44 -6.26
C VAL A 379 4.54 -17.99 -5.20
N ARG A 380 5.09 -19.19 -5.42
CA ARG A 380 6.05 -19.79 -4.47
C ARG A 380 7.32 -18.96 -4.31
N ARG A 381 7.86 -18.41 -5.42
CA ARG A 381 9.05 -17.54 -5.40
C ARG A 381 8.78 -16.28 -4.60
N LEU A 382 7.65 -15.60 -4.86
CA LEU A 382 7.28 -14.37 -4.17
C LEU A 382 7.06 -14.61 -2.67
N ALA A 383 6.26 -15.62 -2.31
CA ALA A 383 6.00 -15.97 -0.91
C ALA A 383 7.31 -16.29 -0.16
N GLY A 384 8.17 -17.11 -0.75
CA GLY A 384 9.46 -17.47 -0.14
C GLY A 384 10.44 -16.30 -0.06
N ALA A 385 10.41 -15.35 -0.99
CA ALA A 385 11.24 -14.15 -0.93
C ALA A 385 10.75 -13.20 0.18
N LEU A 386 9.45 -12.94 0.28
CA LEU A 386 8.87 -12.10 1.33
C LEU A 386 9.08 -12.70 2.73
N GLU A 387 8.99 -14.02 2.88
CA GLU A 387 9.27 -14.71 4.15
C GLU A 387 10.71 -14.51 4.62
N ARG A 388 11.67 -14.49 3.68
CA ARG A 388 13.09 -14.27 3.95
C ARG A 388 13.51 -12.80 3.88
N ALA A 389 12.59 -11.90 3.55
CA ALA A 389 12.89 -10.48 3.48
C ALA A 389 13.19 -9.90 4.88
N ALA A 390 14.26 -9.14 4.98
CA ALA A 390 14.56 -8.34 6.16
C ALA A 390 13.86 -6.98 6.03
N VAL A 391 12.75 -6.82 6.75
CA VAL A 391 12.01 -5.56 6.86
C VAL A 391 12.00 -5.16 8.32
N HIS A 392 12.92 -4.26 8.69
CA HIS A 392 13.12 -3.84 10.07
C HIS A 392 12.72 -2.39 10.25
N GLY A 393 11.78 -2.12 11.14
CA GLY A 393 11.27 -0.79 11.40
C GLY A 393 9.80 -0.81 11.79
N PRO A 394 8.92 -0.02 11.11
CA PRO A 394 7.48 -0.05 11.33
C PRO A 394 6.89 -1.46 11.14
N VAL A 395 5.73 -1.71 11.74
CA VAL A 395 4.94 -2.92 11.41
C VAL A 395 4.53 -2.85 9.95
N THR A 396 4.54 -3.99 9.26
CA THR A 396 4.16 -4.09 7.85
C THR A 396 3.18 -5.24 7.64
N ASN A 397 2.54 -5.22 6.48
CA ASN A 397 1.65 -6.29 6.03
C ASN A 397 2.41 -7.53 5.48
N ARG A 398 3.75 -7.62 5.61
CA ARG A 398 4.58 -8.70 5.04
C ARG A 398 4.06 -10.10 5.36
N ASP A 399 3.73 -10.38 6.61
CA ASP A 399 3.31 -11.73 7.04
C ASP A 399 1.93 -12.08 6.47
N LEU A 400 1.04 -11.10 6.37
CA LEU A 400 -0.24 -11.24 5.68
C LEU A 400 -0.01 -11.59 4.19
N LEU A 401 0.91 -10.89 3.50
CA LEU A 401 1.24 -11.17 2.09
C LEU A 401 1.72 -12.61 1.89
N VAL A 402 2.63 -13.09 2.75
CA VAL A 402 3.14 -14.47 2.69
C VAL A 402 2.01 -15.49 2.86
N ARG A 403 1.15 -15.27 3.84
CA ARG A 403 0.03 -16.20 4.12
C ARG A 403 -1.04 -16.14 3.05
N SER A 404 -1.36 -14.94 2.52
CA SER A 404 -2.29 -14.79 1.40
C SER A 404 -1.81 -15.54 0.15
N LEU A 405 -0.52 -15.41 -0.21
CA LEU A 405 0.09 -16.12 -1.34
C LEU A 405 0.07 -17.64 -1.17
N ARG A 406 0.09 -18.13 0.07
CA ARG A 406 0.06 -19.57 0.39
C ARG A 406 -1.36 -20.09 0.65
N HIS A 407 -2.34 -19.21 0.75
CA HIS A 407 -3.72 -19.61 1.03
C HIS A 407 -4.29 -20.43 -0.11
N GLU A 408 -5.04 -21.52 0.22
CA GLU A 408 -5.57 -22.46 -0.78
C GLU A 408 -6.45 -21.78 -1.82
N GLU A 409 -7.29 -20.85 -1.40
CA GLU A 409 -8.21 -20.11 -2.26
C GLU A 409 -7.46 -19.27 -3.30
N PHE A 410 -6.34 -18.61 -2.90
CA PHE A 410 -5.46 -17.92 -3.83
C PHE A 410 -4.69 -18.89 -4.73
N ALA A 411 -4.08 -19.93 -4.14
CA ALA A 411 -3.29 -20.91 -4.90
C ALA A 411 -4.11 -21.61 -5.98
N SER A 412 -5.39 -21.87 -5.72
CA SER A 412 -6.34 -22.50 -6.66
C SER A 412 -7.07 -21.51 -7.58
N ALA A 413 -6.71 -20.22 -7.56
CA ALA A 413 -7.32 -19.15 -8.37
C ALA A 413 -8.84 -19.00 -8.15
N ARG A 414 -9.33 -19.22 -6.93
CA ARG A 414 -10.73 -19.06 -6.53
C ARG A 414 -10.99 -17.79 -5.73
N MET A 415 -9.98 -16.93 -5.60
CA MET A 415 -10.09 -15.67 -4.89
C MET A 415 -11.06 -14.71 -5.57
N ASP A 416 -11.67 -13.87 -4.76
CA ASP A 416 -12.56 -12.78 -5.13
C ASP A 416 -12.33 -11.56 -4.22
N THR A 417 -13.08 -10.48 -4.42
CA THR A 417 -12.96 -9.24 -3.66
C THR A 417 -13.30 -9.36 -2.17
N GLY A 418 -14.02 -10.42 -1.77
CA GLY A 418 -14.34 -10.73 -0.36
C GLY A 418 -13.29 -11.58 0.37
N PHE A 419 -12.14 -11.86 -0.25
CA PHE A 419 -11.12 -12.74 0.31
C PHE A 419 -10.67 -12.30 1.71
N TYR A 420 -10.30 -11.05 1.89
CA TYR A 420 -9.86 -10.56 3.21
C TYR A 420 -10.99 -10.47 4.22
N ASP A 421 -12.23 -10.23 3.79
CA ASP A 421 -13.37 -10.22 4.73
C ASP A 421 -13.60 -11.61 5.35
N ARG A 422 -13.32 -12.67 4.61
CA ARG A 422 -13.45 -14.06 5.09
C ARG A 422 -12.24 -14.54 5.90
N HIS A 423 -11.03 -14.13 5.53
CA HIS A 423 -9.80 -14.78 5.99
C HIS A 423 -8.87 -13.89 6.82
N LEU A 424 -9.17 -12.59 7.00
CA LEU A 424 -8.26 -11.65 7.66
C LEU A 424 -7.83 -12.12 9.06
N ALA A 425 -8.77 -12.65 9.85
CA ALA A 425 -8.49 -13.10 11.21
C ALA A 425 -7.44 -14.21 11.24
N ASP A 426 -7.56 -15.21 10.36
CA ASP A 426 -6.62 -16.33 10.27
C ASP A 426 -5.28 -15.89 9.66
N LEU A 427 -5.32 -15.00 8.65
CA LEU A 427 -4.13 -14.48 7.99
C LEU A 427 -3.29 -13.56 8.90
N THR A 428 -3.91 -12.96 9.90
CA THR A 428 -3.24 -12.07 10.87
C THR A 428 -2.98 -12.74 12.23
N ALA A 429 -3.44 -13.97 12.44
CA ALA A 429 -3.24 -14.70 13.68
C ALA A 429 -1.73 -14.76 14.04
N PRO A 430 -1.33 -14.45 15.30
CA PRO A 430 0.06 -14.54 15.70
C PRO A 430 0.61 -15.96 15.54
N ALA A 431 1.81 -16.08 14.96
CA ALA A 431 2.55 -17.34 14.87
C ALA A 431 3.99 -17.11 15.36
N PRO A 432 4.17 -16.85 16.66
CA PRO A 432 5.47 -16.51 17.21
C PRO A 432 6.43 -17.71 17.17
N ASP A 433 7.69 -17.46 16.80
CA ASP A 433 8.76 -18.45 16.90
C ASP A 433 9.20 -18.55 18.38
N PRO A 434 9.00 -19.70 19.05
CA PRO A 434 9.29 -19.83 20.50
C PRO A 434 10.80 -19.74 20.82
N LEU A 435 11.67 -19.93 19.83
CA LEU A 435 13.13 -19.83 19.99
C LEU A 435 13.66 -18.41 19.75
N ALA A 436 12.87 -17.53 19.14
CA ALA A 436 13.31 -16.17 18.82
C ALA A 436 13.74 -15.35 20.05
N PRO A 437 13.03 -15.36 21.21
CA PRO A 437 13.49 -14.67 22.41
C PRO A 437 14.83 -15.21 22.93
N LEU A 438 15.06 -16.52 22.84
CA LEU A 438 16.33 -17.13 23.23
C LEU A 438 17.45 -16.71 22.27
N ALA A 439 17.21 -16.74 20.98
CA ALA A 439 18.18 -16.29 19.99
C ALA A 439 18.57 -14.82 20.19
N ALA A 440 17.59 -13.95 20.43
CA ALA A 440 17.82 -12.54 20.79
C ALA A 440 18.68 -12.38 22.06
N ALA A 441 18.38 -13.15 23.09
CA ALA A 441 19.10 -13.09 24.36
C ALA A 441 20.57 -13.56 24.23
N LEU A 442 20.81 -14.61 23.44
CA LEU A 442 22.15 -15.15 23.19
C LEU A 442 23.00 -14.21 22.34
N ALA A 443 22.41 -13.60 21.31
CA ALA A 443 23.08 -12.57 20.50
C ALA A 443 23.46 -11.36 21.37
N ASP A 444 22.56 -10.90 22.23
CA ASP A 444 22.79 -9.80 23.17
C ASP A 444 23.84 -10.14 24.26
N ALA A 445 24.01 -11.41 24.60
CA ALA A 445 25.01 -11.87 25.55
C ALA A 445 26.44 -11.84 24.99
N HIS A 446 26.58 -11.90 23.65
CA HIS A 446 27.89 -11.90 22.99
C HIS A 446 28.60 -10.56 23.15
N GLY A 447 29.88 -10.59 23.56
CA GLY A 447 30.75 -9.41 23.59
C GLY A 447 30.44 -8.37 24.69
N ARG A 448 29.44 -8.57 25.54
CA ARG A 448 29.09 -7.62 26.63
C ARG A 448 30.16 -7.51 27.72
N SER A 449 31.02 -8.49 27.86
CA SER A 449 32.07 -8.48 28.86
C SER A 449 33.29 -9.24 28.35
N ARG A 450 34.48 -8.70 28.65
CA ARG A 450 35.76 -9.40 28.40
C ARG A 450 35.83 -10.77 29.10
N PHE A 451 35.11 -10.93 30.19
CA PHE A 451 35.07 -12.15 31.05
C PHE A 451 33.80 -12.97 30.81
N GLY A 452 33.00 -12.69 29.76
CA GLY A 452 31.68 -13.26 29.56
C GLY A 452 30.73 -12.84 30.67
N GLY A 453 29.77 -13.65 31.02
CA GLY A 453 28.89 -13.42 32.16
C GLY A 453 29.41 -14.09 33.44
N TRP A 454 30.73 -14.14 33.69
CA TRP A 454 31.31 -14.80 34.83
C TRP A 454 30.71 -14.31 36.17
N ARG A 455 30.36 -15.23 37.05
CA ARG A 455 29.81 -14.99 38.38
C ARG A 455 30.49 -15.92 39.39
N ASN A 456 30.69 -15.43 40.61
CA ASN A 456 31.23 -16.23 41.69
C ASN A 456 30.34 -17.44 42.01
N VAL A 457 29.02 -17.28 41.88
CA VAL A 457 28.03 -18.34 42.11
C VAL A 457 27.15 -18.46 40.85
N PRO A 458 27.42 -19.42 39.95
CA PRO A 458 26.69 -19.57 38.69
C PRO A 458 25.38 -20.36 38.83
N SER A 459 24.77 -20.40 40.03
CA SER A 459 23.60 -21.23 40.33
C SER A 459 22.33 -20.85 39.57
N GLN A 460 22.19 -19.59 39.20
CA GLN A 460 21.01 -19.09 38.50
C GLN A 460 21.30 -18.70 37.04
N PRO A 461 20.38 -18.97 36.10
CA PRO A 461 20.51 -18.53 34.74
C PRO A 461 20.47 -17.00 34.65
N GLN A 462 21.00 -16.46 33.56
CA GLN A 462 20.71 -15.10 33.13
C GLN A 462 19.32 -15.07 32.54
N VAL A 463 18.59 -13.98 32.79
CA VAL A 463 17.23 -13.79 32.32
C VAL A 463 17.15 -12.53 31.49
N LYS A 464 16.53 -12.63 30.30
CA LYS A 464 16.13 -11.51 29.47
C LYS A 464 14.63 -11.62 29.20
N ARG A 465 13.97 -10.48 29.10
CA ARG A 465 12.53 -10.43 28.80
C ARG A 465 12.31 -9.65 27.53
N TYR A 466 11.36 -10.11 26.76
CA TYR A 466 10.95 -9.50 25.51
C TYR A 466 9.42 -9.52 25.40
N THR A 467 8.85 -8.51 24.76
CA THR A 467 7.48 -8.60 24.27
C THR A 467 7.52 -9.10 22.83
N MET A 468 6.70 -10.10 22.50
CA MET A 468 6.52 -10.66 21.16
C MET A 468 5.03 -10.93 20.95
N ALA A 469 4.45 -10.39 19.87
CA ALA A 469 3.02 -10.52 19.59
C ALA A 469 2.10 -10.09 20.76
N GLY A 470 2.50 -9.08 21.54
CA GLY A 470 1.74 -8.57 22.68
C GLY A 470 1.95 -9.31 24.00
N GLU A 471 2.66 -10.45 24.00
CA GLU A 471 2.92 -11.26 25.19
C GLU A 471 4.36 -11.13 25.67
N GLU A 472 4.56 -11.25 26.99
CA GLU A 472 5.91 -11.29 27.59
C GLU A 472 6.51 -12.69 27.51
N HIS A 473 7.76 -12.75 27.04
CA HIS A 473 8.55 -13.97 26.94
C HIS A 473 9.85 -13.83 27.70
N GLU A 474 10.17 -14.86 28.50
CA GLU A 474 11.39 -14.92 29.28
C GLU A 474 12.39 -15.88 28.64
N ALA A 475 13.57 -15.38 28.29
CA ALA A 475 14.69 -16.17 27.77
C ALA A 475 15.73 -16.40 28.88
N ARG A 476 16.05 -17.67 29.14
CA ARG A 476 17.01 -18.08 30.17
C ARG A 476 18.23 -18.74 29.55
N TYR A 477 19.42 -18.30 29.93
CA TYR A 477 20.69 -18.87 29.46
C TYR A 477 21.79 -18.79 30.53
N ARG A 478 22.87 -19.54 30.35
CA ARG A 478 24.04 -19.52 31.25
C ARG A 478 25.32 -19.30 30.44
N HIS A 479 26.26 -18.60 31.07
CA HIS A 479 27.65 -18.58 30.62
C HIS A 479 28.39 -19.72 31.31
N THR A 480 29.00 -20.60 30.54
CA THR A 480 29.84 -21.68 31.01
C THR A 480 31.27 -21.54 30.50
N ARG A 481 32.19 -22.40 30.95
CA ARG A 481 33.56 -22.42 30.43
C ARG A 481 33.62 -22.79 28.96
N THR A 482 32.64 -23.50 28.46
CA THR A 482 32.55 -23.96 27.04
C THR A 482 31.69 -23.05 26.17
N GLY A 483 31.16 -21.95 26.70
CA GLY A 483 30.32 -20.99 25.97
C GLY A 483 28.94 -20.79 26.57
N LEU A 484 28.02 -20.30 25.77
CA LEU A 484 26.62 -20.07 26.15
C LEU A 484 25.83 -21.38 26.07
N THR A 485 24.97 -21.58 27.07
CA THR A 485 24.08 -22.75 27.14
C THR A 485 22.66 -22.32 27.51
N ALA A 486 21.65 -23.07 27.06
CA ALA A 486 20.25 -22.92 27.45
C ALA A 486 19.65 -24.32 27.70
N ASP A 487 18.64 -24.36 28.56
CA ASP A 487 17.99 -25.63 28.94
C ASP A 487 17.11 -26.11 27.74
N GLY A 488 17.21 -27.39 27.40
CA GLY A 488 16.43 -28.02 26.33
C GLY A 488 16.89 -27.68 24.88
N VAL A 489 17.90 -26.80 24.71
CA VAL A 489 18.36 -26.35 23.40
C VAL A 489 19.88 -26.36 23.36
N ARG A 490 20.46 -26.96 22.33
CA ARG A 490 21.90 -26.91 22.10
C ARG A 490 22.28 -25.64 21.35
N VAL A 491 23.11 -24.79 21.96
CA VAL A 491 23.69 -23.61 21.29
C VAL A 491 24.87 -24.10 20.44
N VAL A 492 24.69 -24.09 19.12
CA VAL A 492 25.71 -24.50 18.16
C VAL A 492 26.67 -23.36 17.87
N HIS A 493 26.11 -22.15 17.70
CA HIS A 493 26.85 -20.92 17.48
C HIS A 493 26.04 -19.74 18.04
N ALA A 494 26.73 -18.75 18.60
CA ALA A 494 26.12 -17.48 18.97
C ALA A 494 27.14 -16.36 18.86
N ASP A 495 26.83 -15.36 18.03
CA ASP A 495 27.50 -14.06 18.02
C ASP A 495 26.43 -12.93 17.98
N ALA A 496 26.84 -11.69 17.86
CA ALA A 496 25.94 -10.54 17.93
C ALA A 496 24.89 -10.47 16.77
N ARG A 497 25.12 -11.21 15.69
CA ARG A 497 24.30 -11.15 14.46
C ARG A 497 23.76 -12.50 14.00
N LEU A 498 24.36 -13.58 14.47
CA LEU A 498 24.00 -14.93 14.05
C LEU A 498 23.93 -15.86 15.27
N VAL A 499 22.80 -16.52 15.41
CA VAL A 499 22.60 -17.57 16.42
C VAL A 499 22.12 -18.84 15.72
N VAL A 500 22.78 -19.97 16.02
CA VAL A 500 22.38 -21.28 15.53
C VAL A 500 22.03 -22.14 16.73
N LEU A 501 20.78 -22.55 16.80
CA LEU A 501 20.21 -23.39 17.84
C LEU A 501 19.85 -24.76 17.29
N GLU A 502 20.01 -25.80 18.09
CA GLU A 502 19.51 -27.13 17.77
C GLU A 502 18.50 -27.54 18.83
N ALA A 503 17.25 -27.65 18.43
CA ALA A 503 16.12 -28.07 19.24
C ALA A 503 15.47 -29.29 18.59
N ASP A 504 15.17 -30.34 19.35
CA ASP A 504 14.55 -31.59 18.88
C ASP A 504 15.30 -32.22 17.66
N GLY A 505 16.62 -32.06 17.63
CA GLY A 505 17.47 -32.56 16.52
C GLY A 505 17.47 -31.70 15.26
N VAL A 506 16.70 -30.61 15.24
CA VAL A 506 16.64 -29.67 14.09
C VAL A 506 17.48 -28.44 14.36
N ARG A 507 18.31 -28.05 13.40
CA ARG A 507 19.11 -26.83 13.46
C ARG A 507 18.35 -25.64 12.87
N HIS A 508 18.18 -24.61 13.70
CA HIS A 508 17.59 -23.33 13.34
C HIS A 508 18.67 -22.27 13.29
N ARG A 509 18.70 -21.49 12.20
CA ARG A 509 19.64 -20.39 11.98
C ARG A 509 18.88 -19.08 12.06
N TYR A 510 19.30 -18.20 12.97
CA TYR A 510 18.69 -16.92 13.24
C TYR A 510 19.66 -15.79 12.93
N GLU A 511 19.32 -14.92 11.99
CA GLU A 511 19.95 -13.61 11.87
C GLU A 511 19.32 -12.68 12.88
N VAL A 512 20.15 -11.99 13.65
CA VAL A 512 19.69 -11.08 14.71
C VAL A 512 20.16 -9.67 14.42
N ALA A 513 19.23 -8.72 14.45
CA ALA A 513 19.53 -7.30 14.33
C ALA A 513 18.87 -6.54 15.50
N ARG A 514 19.58 -5.55 16.06
CA ARG A 514 19.09 -4.75 17.17
C ARG A 514 19.16 -3.26 16.89
N TYR A 515 18.06 -2.56 17.20
CA TYR A 515 17.90 -1.12 17.04
C TYR A 515 17.26 -0.55 18.31
N GLY A 516 18.09 -0.12 19.25
CA GLY A 516 17.61 0.28 20.59
C GLY A 516 17.01 -0.88 21.36
N ASP A 517 15.73 -0.80 21.65
CA ASP A 517 14.92 -1.84 22.30
C ASP A 517 14.29 -2.84 21.31
N GLN A 518 14.18 -2.46 20.04
CA GLN A 518 13.69 -3.36 18.99
C GLN A 518 14.76 -4.38 18.62
N VAL A 519 14.36 -5.67 18.58
CA VAL A 519 15.21 -6.79 18.17
C VAL A 519 14.48 -7.59 17.10
N HIS A 520 15.12 -7.77 15.97
CA HIS A 520 14.63 -8.61 14.89
C HIS A 520 15.41 -9.91 14.84
N VAL A 521 14.70 -11.04 14.90
CA VAL A 521 15.25 -12.39 14.82
C VAL A 521 14.64 -13.04 13.58
N GLY A 522 15.39 -13.03 12.46
CA GLY A 522 14.82 -13.31 11.16
C GLY A 522 13.63 -12.39 10.86
N ALA A 523 12.47 -13.00 10.63
CA ALA A 523 11.22 -12.29 10.40
C ALA A 523 10.50 -11.83 11.69
N THR A 524 10.88 -12.36 12.85
CA THR A 524 10.20 -12.10 14.13
C THR A 524 10.68 -10.80 14.75
N ARG A 525 9.75 -9.93 15.11
CA ARG A 525 10.00 -8.68 15.85
C ARG A 525 9.79 -8.88 17.34
N LEU A 526 10.74 -8.43 18.12
CA LEU A 526 10.72 -8.43 19.57
C LEU A 526 10.98 -7.02 20.11
N THR A 527 10.42 -6.69 21.26
CA THR A 527 10.80 -5.51 22.04
C THR A 527 11.47 -5.95 23.32
N ALA A 528 12.72 -5.53 23.53
CA ALA A 528 13.47 -5.87 24.75
C ALA A 528 12.92 -5.07 25.94
N LEU A 529 12.50 -5.77 26.98
CA LEU A 529 12.01 -5.15 28.20
C LEU A 529 13.18 -4.75 29.11
N PRO A 530 13.15 -3.56 29.70
CA PRO A 530 14.16 -3.14 30.64
C PRO A 530 14.09 -4.01 31.92
N ARG A 531 15.26 -4.29 32.49
CA ARG A 531 15.33 -5.07 33.76
C ARG A 531 14.64 -4.35 34.92
N PHE A 532 14.70 -3.03 34.90
CA PHE A 532 14.05 -2.16 35.87
C PHE A 532 13.11 -1.24 35.08
N PRO A 533 11.78 -1.43 35.22
CA PRO A 533 10.81 -0.55 34.55
C PRO A 533 10.90 0.86 35.16
N ASP A 534 10.70 1.86 34.29
CA ASP A 534 10.61 3.25 34.71
C ASP A 534 9.26 3.46 35.43
N PRO A 535 9.27 3.84 36.75
CA PRO A 535 8.03 4.09 37.47
C PRO A 535 7.20 5.25 36.92
N THR A 536 7.83 6.16 36.16
CA THR A 536 7.16 7.34 35.57
C THR A 536 6.44 7.02 34.25
N ALA A 537 6.69 5.86 33.65
CA ALA A 537 6.08 5.44 32.39
C ALA A 537 4.65 4.86 32.55
N GLN A 538 4.11 4.81 33.78
CA GLN A 538 2.76 4.30 34.01
C GLN A 538 1.72 5.37 33.71
N HIS A 539 0.88 5.10 32.73
CA HIS A 539 -0.31 5.92 32.47
C HIS A 539 -1.41 5.63 33.48
N ALA A 540 -2.18 6.65 33.85
CA ALA A 540 -3.33 6.48 34.73
C ALA A 540 -4.35 5.48 34.10
N PRO A 541 -5.05 4.67 34.92
CA PRO A 541 -6.14 3.85 34.40
C PRO A 541 -7.15 4.68 33.63
N GLY A 542 -7.61 4.16 32.49
CA GLY A 542 -8.52 4.90 31.60
C GLY A 542 -7.84 5.87 30.62
N SER A 543 -6.51 5.89 30.55
CA SER A 543 -5.77 6.66 29.55
C SER A 543 -6.02 6.14 28.15
N LEU A 544 -6.46 7.03 27.27
CA LEU A 544 -6.59 6.80 25.83
C LEU A 544 -5.32 7.29 25.15
N LEU A 545 -4.57 6.36 24.62
CA LEU A 545 -3.33 6.63 23.89
C LEU A 545 -3.59 6.62 22.40
N ALA A 546 -2.84 7.40 21.64
CA ALA A 546 -2.89 7.37 20.19
C ALA A 546 -2.45 5.98 19.68
N PRO A 547 -3.33 5.22 18.99
CA PRO A 547 -3.00 3.91 18.48
C PRO A 547 -2.11 3.98 17.23
N MET A 548 -2.07 5.14 16.60
CA MET A 548 -1.31 5.42 15.40
C MET A 548 -0.81 6.87 15.45
N PRO A 549 0.27 7.20 14.76
CA PRO A 549 0.65 8.59 14.59
C PRO A 549 -0.32 9.27 13.63
N GLY A 550 -0.50 10.57 13.76
CA GLY A 550 -1.42 11.32 12.88
C GLY A 550 -1.65 12.74 13.35
N THR A 551 -2.54 13.43 12.64
CA THR A 551 -3.02 14.75 13.02
C THR A 551 -4.42 14.64 13.61
N VAL A 552 -4.68 15.29 14.71
CA VAL A 552 -6.04 15.41 15.28
C VAL A 552 -6.87 16.28 14.34
N VAL A 553 -7.81 15.68 13.62
CA VAL A 553 -8.67 16.44 12.67
C VAL A 553 -9.73 17.21 13.41
N ARG A 554 -10.40 16.54 14.35
CA ARG A 554 -11.49 17.11 15.14
C ARG A 554 -11.67 16.39 16.47
N VAL A 555 -12.24 17.11 17.41
CA VAL A 555 -12.77 16.61 18.68
C VAL A 555 -14.30 16.67 18.60
N ALA A 556 -14.99 15.72 19.22
CA ALA A 556 -16.45 15.68 19.22
C ALA A 556 -17.03 16.99 19.82
N GLU A 557 -18.10 17.49 19.21
CA GLU A 557 -18.77 18.73 19.65
C GLU A 557 -19.26 18.58 21.10
N GLY A 558 -19.03 19.61 21.90
CA GLY A 558 -19.45 19.64 23.31
C GLY A 558 -18.59 18.77 24.25
N LEU A 559 -17.54 18.13 23.77
CA LEU A 559 -16.65 17.32 24.59
C LEU A 559 -15.67 18.22 25.35
N THR A 560 -15.81 18.25 26.68
CA THR A 560 -14.97 19.02 27.59
C THR A 560 -14.55 18.15 28.78
N GLU A 561 -13.48 18.54 29.46
CA GLU A 561 -13.12 17.91 30.75
C GLU A 561 -14.29 18.02 31.72
N GLY A 562 -14.65 16.91 32.36
CA GLY A 562 -15.84 16.76 33.21
C GLY A 562 -17.08 16.21 32.49
N ALA A 563 -17.07 16.07 31.16
CA ALA A 563 -18.20 15.52 30.42
C ALA A 563 -18.38 14.02 30.69
N SER A 564 -19.64 13.57 30.78
CA SER A 564 -19.98 12.14 30.82
C SER A 564 -19.94 11.57 29.42
N VAL A 565 -19.33 10.38 29.26
CA VAL A 565 -19.20 9.67 27.99
C VAL A 565 -19.68 8.22 28.13
N GLU A 566 -20.20 7.64 27.07
CA GLU A 566 -20.64 6.26 27.02
C GLU A 566 -19.56 5.38 26.35
N ALA A 567 -19.50 4.10 26.72
CA ALA A 567 -18.62 3.13 26.05
C ALA A 567 -18.88 3.11 24.56
N GLY A 568 -17.82 3.22 23.73
CA GLY A 568 -17.93 3.30 22.28
C GLY A 568 -18.29 4.67 21.70
N GLN A 569 -18.58 5.67 22.54
CA GLN A 569 -18.84 7.05 22.08
C GLN A 569 -17.59 7.62 21.39
N PRO A 570 -17.72 8.20 20.18
CA PRO A 570 -16.63 8.87 19.51
C PRO A 570 -16.16 10.12 20.29
N LEU A 571 -14.86 10.23 20.54
CA LEU A 571 -14.28 11.36 21.24
C LEU A 571 -13.50 12.30 20.33
N LEU A 572 -12.69 11.73 19.45
CA LEU A 572 -11.89 12.49 18.51
C LEU A 572 -11.50 11.64 17.27
N TRP A 573 -11.01 12.31 16.23
CA TRP A 573 -10.58 11.68 14.99
C TRP A 573 -9.15 12.06 14.69
N LEU A 574 -8.35 11.05 14.40
CA LEU A 574 -6.97 11.18 13.91
C LEU A 574 -6.95 10.92 12.41
N GLU A 575 -6.23 11.73 11.66
CA GLU A 575 -5.94 11.49 10.25
C GLU A 575 -4.46 11.18 10.07
N ALA A 576 -4.16 10.11 9.34
CA ALA A 576 -2.83 9.81 8.85
C ALA A 576 -2.94 9.12 7.50
N MET A 577 -2.03 9.41 6.57
CA MET A 577 -1.88 8.71 5.30
C MET A 577 -3.21 8.55 4.54
N LYS A 578 -4.05 9.62 4.50
CA LYS A 578 -5.39 9.67 3.87
C LYS A 578 -6.45 8.78 4.55
N MET A 579 -6.19 8.27 5.75
CA MET A 579 -7.16 7.50 6.53
C MET A 579 -7.55 8.27 7.78
N GLU A 580 -8.87 8.35 8.04
CA GLU A 580 -9.42 8.90 9.28
C GLU A 580 -9.69 7.74 10.26
N HIS A 581 -9.12 7.82 11.45
CA HIS A 581 -9.30 6.85 12.52
C HIS A 581 -10.06 7.48 13.69
N ARG A 582 -11.16 6.85 14.08
CA ARG A 582 -12.01 7.31 15.17
C ARG A 582 -11.55 6.73 16.50
N ILE A 583 -11.29 7.61 17.47
CA ILE A 583 -10.96 7.23 18.85
C ILE A 583 -12.25 7.30 19.67
N THR A 584 -12.59 6.22 20.34
CA THR A 584 -13.82 6.05 21.12
C THR A 584 -13.52 5.86 22.60
N ALA A 585 -14.50 6.18 23.45
CA ALA A 585 -14.41 5.93 24.88
C ALA A 585 -14.34 4.42 25.17
N PRO A 586 -13.38 3.95 25.98
CA PRO A 586 -13.21 2.51 26.28
C PRO A 586 -14.27 1.98 27.26
N ALA A 587 -14.87 2.86 28.05
CA ALA A 587 -15.89 2.55 29.04
C ALA A 587 -16.80 3.76 29.24
N THR A 588 -17.97 3.52 29.81
CA THR A 588 -18.84 4.59 30.31
C THR A 588 -18.19 5.21 31.54
N GLY A 589 -18.15 6.55 31.58
CA GLY A 589 -17.46 7.24 32.66
C GLY A 589 -17.38 8.76 32.44
N THR A 590 -16.46 9.41 33.16
CA THR A 590 -16.22 10.85 33.08
C THR A 590 -14.89 11.13 32.39
N LEU A 591 -14.87 12.05 31.42
CA LEU A 591 -13.66 12.53 30.79
C LEU A 591 -12.89 13.43 31.75
N THR A 592 -11.81 12.93 32.34
CA THR A 592 -11.02 13.66 33.35
C THR A 592 -9.89 14.49 32.76
N ALA A 593 -9.46 14.18 31.55
CA ALA A 593 -8.49 14.97 30.79
C ALA A 593 -8.71 14.84 29.30
N LEU A 594 -8.54 15.96 28.59
CA LEU A 594 -8.52 16.03 27.11
C LEU A 594 -7.26 16.77 26.69
N LYS A 595 -6.27 16.02 26.16
CA LYS A 595 -4.96 16.58 25.75
C LYS A 595 -4.84 16.81 24.26
N ALA A 596 -5.73 16.19 23.48
CA ALA A 596 -5.75 16.32 22.03
C ALA A 596 -6.43 17.63 21.59
N VAL A 597 -5.78 18.36 20.68
CA VAL A 597 -6.27 19.62 20.13
C VAL A 597 -6.32 19.49 18.59
N PRO A 598 -7.39 19.96 17.91
CA PRO A 598 -7.44 19.95 16.46
C PRO A 598 -6.20 20.60 15.81
N GLY A 599 -5.63 19.98 14.78
CA GLY A 599 -4.38 20.39 14.14
C GLY A 599 -3.10 19.88 14.82
N GLN A 600 -3.18 19.29 16.01
CA GLN A 600 -2.02 18.74 16.71
C GLN A 600 -1.55 17.43 16.05
N GLN A 601 -0.24 17.31 15.81
CA GLN A 601 0.38 16.05 15.47
C GLN A 601 0.66 15.21 16.72
N VAL A 602 0.33 13.92 16.67
CA VAL A 602 0.53 12.96 17.74
C VAL A 602 1.32 11.75 17.25
N THR A 603 2.12 11.17 18.12
CA THR A 603 2.84 9.91 17.88
C THR A 603 2.11 8.74 18.55
N VAL A 604 2.43 7.51 18.15
CA VAL A 604 1.92 6.30 18.84
C VAL A 604 2.21 6.40 20.35
N GLY A 605 1.20 6.11 21.16
CA GLY A 605 1.33 6.18 22.62
C GLY A 605 1.18 7.59 23.22
N SER A 606 1.01 8.66 22.40
CA SER A 606 0.67 9.99 22.92
C SER A 606 -0.66 9.95 23.68
N LEU A 607 -0.69 10.54 24.88
CA LEU A 607 -1.92 10.64 25.66
C LEU A 607 -2.89 11.61 25.02
N LEU A 608 -4.05 11.11 24.61
CA LEU A 608 -5.11 11.89 23.95
C LEU A 608 -6.17 12.37 24.95
N ALA A 609 -6.63 11.47 25.77
CA ALA A 609 -7.66 11.73 26.78
C ALA A 609 -7.57 10.71 27.93
N VAL A 610 -8.25 11.00 29.02
CA VAL A 610 -8.42 10.07 30.15
C VAL A 610 -9.89 9.96 30.48
N VAL A 611 -10.43 8.74 30.44
CA VAL A 611 -11.82 8.43 30.83
C VAL A 611 -11.79 7.60 32.10
N GLN A 612 -12.26 8.17 33.19
CA GLN A 612 -12.41 7.44 34.44
C GLN A 612 -13.77 6.72 34.43
N ALA A 613 -13.72 5.39 34.44
CA ALA A 613 -14.93 4.58 34.52
C ALA A 613 -15.70 4.86 35.83
N THR A 614 -17.02 4.96 35.72
CA THR A 614 -17.95 5.13 36.87
C THR A 614 -18.20 3.81 37.58
#